data_d505ed72bb68dc8a6bc950ca99a2e4ce
#
_entry.id   d505ed72bb68dc8a6bc950ca99a2e4ce
#
_cell.length_a   1.000
_cell.length_b   1.000
_cell.length_c   1.000
_cell.angle_alpha   90.00
_cell.angle_beta   90.00
_cell.angle_gamma   90.00
#
_symmetry.space_group_name_H-M   'P 1'
#
loop_
_entity.id
_entity.type
_entity.pdbx_description
1 polymer ?
#
loop_
_entity_poly.entity_id
_entity_poly.type
_entity_poly.pdbx_seq_one_letter_code
_entity_poly.pdbx_strand_id
1 'polypeptide(L)'
;METSCGLVLINYDAILLLQYPQGHWSFPKGHVEDGDDDHHVTASRELFEETGISTLEIDSNWEYRTHYTFRKRGKKTTKQVFWYIATTDEIDVELSEEHTSYIWLNYEEAESMITFDQEKELIRSAIIHMKKSGIVT
;
A
#
# COMPACT_ATOMS: atom_id res chain seq x y z
N MET A 1 -12.00 4.03 -15.93
CA MET A 1 -10.83 4.17 -15.03
C MET A 1 -10.89 3.10 -13.97
N GLU A 2 -9.81 2.36 -13.79
CA GLU A 2 -9.73 1.35 -12.72
C GLU A 2 -9.25 2.01 -11.44
N THR A 3 -9.87 1.69 -10.31
CA THR A 3 -9.54 2.25 -9.00
C THR A 3 -9.13 1.15 -8.03
N SER A 4 -7.99 1.34 -7.39
CA SER A 4 -7.49 0.50 -6.30
C SER A 4 -7.24 1.35 -5.07
N CYS A 5 -7.14 0.70 -3.93
CA CYS A 5 -6.76 1.35 -2.67
C CYS A 5 -5.68 0.54 -2.00
N GLY A 6 -4.73 1.23 -1.37
CA GLY A 6 -3.61 0.57 -0.74
C GLY A 6 -3.17 1.27 0.54
N LEU A 7 -2.23 0.62 1.24
CA LEU A 7 -1.77 1.07 2.54
C LEU A 7 -0.26 1.13 2.62
N VAL A 8 0.23 2.24 3.14
CA VAL A 8 1.57 2.30 3.73
C VAL A 8 1.39 1.81 5.16
N LEU A 9 1.64 0.53 5.38
CA LEU A 9 1.39 -0.13 6.67
C LEU A 9 2.65 -0.13 7.50
N ILE A 10 2.53 0.37 8.72
CA ILE A 10 3.67 0.53 9.60
C ILE A 10 3.47 -0.21 10.92
N ASN A 11 4.50 -0.94 11.34
CA ASN A 11 4.60 -1.55 12.66
C ASN A 11 5.82 -0.93 13.34
N TYR A 12 5.58 -0.07 14.33
CA TYR A 12 6.61 0.80 14.89
C TYR A 12 7.27 1.62 13.78
N ASP A 13 8.54 1.38 13.45
CA ASP A 13 9.25 2.11 12.40
C ASP A 13 9.46 1.25 11.13
N ALA A 14 8.85 0.07 11.06
CA ALA A 14 9.00 -0.84 9.93
C ALA A 14 7.78 -0.78 9.01
N ILE A 15 8.05 -0.70 7.71
CA ILE A 15 7.03 -0.60 6.66
C ILE A 15 6.98 -1.93 5.91
N LEU A 16 5.76 -2.41 5.64
CA LEU A 16 5.55 -3.66 4.92
C LEU A 16 5.59 -3.44 3.41
N LEU A 17 6.44 -4.21 2.74
CA LEU A 17 6.44 -4.31 1.28
C LEU A 17 6.13 -5.75 0.87
N LEU A 18 5.43 -5.89 -0.25
CA LEU A 18 5.12 -7.17 -0.87
C LEU A 18 5.79 -7.26 -2.23
N GLN A 19 6.25 -8.45 -2.58
CA GLN A 19 6.75 -8.71 -3.93
C GLN A 19 5.64 -9.34 -4.76
N TYR A 20 5.39 -8.75 -5.93
CA TYR A 20 4.38 -9.21 -6.87
C TYR A 20 4.98 -10.23 -7.84
N PRO A 21 4.13 -11.06 -8.50
CA PRO A 21 4.65 -12.13 -9.39
C PRO A 21 5.59 -11.64 -10.48
N GLN A 22 5.42 -10.41 -10.96
CA GLN A 22 6.29 -9.82 -11.97
C GLN A 22 7.67 -9.40 -11.43
N GLY A 23 7.87 -9.51 -10.12
CA GLY A 23 9.12 -9.21 -9.43
C GLY A 23 9.21 -7.83 -8.79
N HIS A 24 8.28 -6.93 -9.06
CA HIS A 24 8.34 -5.60 -8.45
C HIS A 24 7.91 -5.62 -6.99
N TRP A 25 8.45 -4.68 -6.21
CA TRP A 25 8.13 -4.47 -4.80
C TRP A 25 7.25 -3.24 -4.65
N SER A 26 6.18 -3.38 -3.90
CA SER A 26 5.24 -2.30 -3.65
C SER A 26 4.49 -2.55 -2.33
N PHE A 27 3.53 -1.67 -2.03
CA PHE A 27 2.69 -1.78 -0.85
C PHE A 27 1.49 -2.69 -1.11
N PRO A 28 0.86 -3.22 -0.04
CA PRO A 28 -0.42 -3.93 -0.19
C PRO A 28 -1.48 -3.02 -0.82
N LYS A 29 -2.20 -3.53 -1.81
CA LYS A 29 -3.28 -2.80 -2.48
C LYS A 29 -4.17 -3.74 -3.28
N GLY A 30 -5.35 -3.27 -3.62
CA GLY A 30 -6.21 -4.01 -4.53
C GLY A 30 -7.43 -3.20 -4.95
N HIS A 31 -8.22 -3.79 -5.84
CA HIS A 31 -9.34 -3.13 -6.49
C HIS A 31 -10.53 -2.87 -5.57
N VAL A 32 -11.20 -1.74 -5.78
CA VAL A 32 -12.49 -1.47 -5.17
C VAL A 32 -13.49 -2.47 -5.72
N GLU A 33 -14.29 -3.06 -4.83
CA GLU A 33 -15.34 -4.02 -5.19
C GLU A 33 -16.70 -3.50 -4.75
N ASP A 34 -17.76 -4.06 -5.37
CA ASP A 34 -19.13 -3.80 -4.94
C ASP A 34 -19.28 -4.25 -3.48
N GLY A 35 -19.90 -3.40 -2.67
CA GLY A 35 -20.04 -3.66 -1.24
C GLY A 35 -18.97 -3.00 -0.38
N ASP A 36 -17.91 -2.45 -0.97
CA ASP A 36 -16.95 -1.62 -0.23
C ASP A 36 -17.60 -0.25 0.04
N ASP A 37 -17.85 0.07 1.30
CA ASP A 37 -18.52 1.33 1.67
C ASP A 37 -17.67 2.57 1.35
N ASP A 38 -16.36 2.45 1.49
CA ASP A 38 -15.43 3.53 1.21
C ASP A 38 -14.04 2.95 0.88
N HIS A 39 -13.09 3.83 0.57
CA HIS A 39 -11.73 3.43 0.20
C HIS A 39 -10.95 2.82 1.37
N HIS A 40 -11.23 3.21 2.61
CA HIS A 40 -10.59 2.60 3.79
C HIS A 40 -11.02 1.14 3.94
N VAL A 41 -12.29 0.84 3.65
CA VAL A 41 -12.81 -0.53 3.67
C VAL A 41 -12.10 -1.37 2.60
N THR A 42 -11.96 -0.84 1.39
CA THR A 42 -11.23 -1.51 0.31
C THR A 42 -9.81 -1.83 0.72
N ALA A 43 -9.09 -0.83 1.22
CA ALA A 43 -7.69 -1.00 1.62
C ALA A 43 -7.53 -2.03 2.73
N SER A 44 -8.39 -2.01 3.74
CA SER A 44 -8.38 -2.96 4.86
C SER A 44 -8.69 -4.38 4.41
N ARG A 45 -9.69 -4.54 3.55
CA ARG A 45 -10.08 -5.86 3.01
C ARG A 45 -8.94 -6.45 2.19
N GLU A 46 -8.35 -5.67 1.30
CA GLU A 46 -7.23 -6.13 0.46
C GLU A 46 -6.02 -6.50 1.32
N LEU A 47 -5.72 -5.71 2.35
CA LEU A 47 -4.64 -6.06 3.27
C LEU A 47 -4.88 -7.42 3.92
N PHE A 48 -6.09 -7.67 4.40
CA PHE A 48 -6.43 -8.94 5.02
C PHE A 48 -6.31 -10.10 4.04
N GLU A 49 -6.82 -9.93 2.82
CA GLU A 49 -6.74 -10.96 1.77
C GLU A 49 -5.28 -11.28 1.42
N GLU A 50 -4.42 -10.28 1.39
CA GLU A 50 -3.02 -10.43 0.95
C GLU A 50 -2.07 -10.88 2.06
N THR A 51 -2.36 -10.57 3.32
CA THR A 51 -1.41 -10.76 4.42
C THR A 51 -1.98 -11.43 5.67
N GLY A 52 -3.29 -11.52 5.79
CA GLY A 52 -3.93 -12.01 7.00
C GLY A 52 -3.99 -10.99 8.14
N ILE A 53 -3.42 -9.80 7.96
CA ILE A 53 -3.45 -8.76 8.99
C ILE A 53 -4.83 -8.12 9.04
N SER A 54 -5.45 -8.15 10.22
CA SER A 54 -6.82 -7.66 10.43
C SER A 54 -6.94 -6.51 11.41
N THR A 55 -5.93 -6.27 12.24
CA THR A 55 -5.96 -5.21 13.25
C THR A 55 -5.08 -4.06 12.79
N LEU A 56 -5.71 -2.93 12.47
CA LEU A 56 -4.99 -1.74 12.00
C LEU A 56 -5.79 -0.48 12.30
N GLU A 57 -5.08 0.65 12.39
CA GLU A 57 -5.68 1.97 12.47
C GLU A 57 -5.24 2.78 11.27
N ILE A 58 -6.21 3.25 10.47
CA ILE A 58 -5.94 4.09 9.31
C ILE A 58 -5.95 5.56 9.75
N ASP A 59 -4.92 6.31 9.36
CA ASP A 59 -4.83 7.74 9.61
C ASP A 59 -5.81 8.47 8.68
N SER A 60 -6.81 9.13 9.24
CA SER A 60 -7.83 9.85 8.47
C SER A 60 -7.34 11.19 7.91
N ASN A 61 -6.14 11.63 8.25
CA ASN A 61 -5.60 12.94 7.89
C ASN A 61 -4.62 12.91 6.73
N TRP A 62 -4.47 11.78 6.06
CA TRP A 62 -3.56 11.66 4.94
C TRP A 62 -4.14 10.76 3.86
N GLU A 63 -4.03 11.23 2.62
CA GLU A 63 -4.39 10.49 1.42
C GLU A 63 -3.44 10.89 0.32
N TYR A 64 -3.03 9.94 -0.49
CA TYR A 64 -2.16 10.18 -1.62
C TYR A 64 -2.71 9.42 -2.83
N ARG A 65 -2.62 10.00 -4.01
CA ARG A 65 -3.12 9.38 -5.23
C ARG A 65 -2.00 9.22 -6.23
N THR A 66 -1.83 8.00 -6.73
CA THR A 66 -0.98 7.73 -7.89
C THR A 66 -1.86 7.32 -9.06
N HIS A 67 -1.39 7.58 -10.27
CA HIS A 67 -2.13 7.15 -11.45
C HIS A 67 -1.17 6.94 -12.62
N TYR A 68 -1.56 6.03 -13.51
CA TYR A 68 -0.82 5.76 -14.74
C TYR A 68 -1.75 5.26 -15.82
N THR A 69 -1.31 5.42 -17.07
CA THR A 69 -2.07 5.00 -18.23
C THR A 69 -1.35 3.84 -18.90
N PHE A 70 -2.11 2.84 -19.30
CA PHE A 70 -1.57 1.68 -20.01
C PHE A 70 -2.55 1.23 -21.09
N ARG A 71 -2.09 0.36 -21.99
CA ARG A 71 -2.96 -0.22 -23.01
C ARG A 71 -3.42 -1.60 -22.57
N LYS A 72 -4.75 -1.79 -22.62
CA LYS A 72 -5.39 -3.06 -22.34
C LYS A 72 -6.24 -3.42 -23.54
N ARG A 73 -5.90 -4.53 -24.22
CA ARG A 73 -6.60 -4.97 -25.44
C ARG A 73 -6.67 -3.87 -26.50
N GLY A 74 -5.57 -3.13 -26.68
CA GLY A 74 -5.49 -2.06 -27.66
C GLY A 74 -6.17 -0.74 -27.25
N LYS A 75 -6.81 -0.70 -26.10
CA LYS A 75 -7.46 0.50 -25.58
C LYS A 75 -6.62 1.15 -24.50
N LYS A 76 -6.60 2.48 -24.50
CA LYS A 76 -5.95 3.28 -23.48
C LYS A 76 -6.78 3.21 -22.20
N THR A 77 -6.17 2.69 -21.12
CA THR A 77 -6.82 2.56 -19.82
C THR A 77 -6.03 3.33 -18.77
N THR A 78 -6.70 4.07 -17.92
CA THR A 78 -6.07 4.76 -16.80
C THR A 78 -6.40 4.04 -15.51
N LYS A 79 -5.38 3.80 -14.70
CA LYS A 79 -5.52 3.24 -13.36
C LYS A 79 -5.12 4.28 -12.32
N GLN A 80 -5.89 4.37 -11.26
CA GLN A 80 -5.56 5.21 -10.10
C GLN A 80 -5.54 4.37 -8.84
N VAL A 81 -4.69 4.74 -7.89
CA VAL A 81 -4.61 4.12 -6.58
C VAL A 81 -4.68 5.21 -5.53
N PHE A 82 -5.59 5.03 -4.58
CA PHE A 82 -5.67 5.88 -3.39
C PHE A 82 -4.93 5.19 -2.26
N TRP A 83 -3.98 5.91 -1.65
CA TRP A 83 -3.10 5.38 -0.63
C TRP A 83 -3.37 6.04 0.71
N TYR A 84 -3.33 5.23 1.76
CA TYR A 84 -3.52 5.67 3.14
C TYR A 84 -2.39 5.16 4.00
N ILE A 85 -2.17 5.79 5.14
CA ILE A 85 -1.22 5.34 6.15
C ILE A 85 -1.99 4.58 7.21
N ALA A 86 -1.50 3.42 7.62
CA ALA A 86 -2.08 2.65 8.71
C ALA A 86 -1.00 2.12 9.64
N THR A 87 -1.33 2.02 10.91
CA THR A 87 -0.47 1.41 11.92
C THR A 87 -1.06 0.07 12.35
N THR A 88 -0.21 -0.86 12.69
CA THR A 88 -0.61 -2.17 13.21
C THR A 88 0.41 -2.66 14.22
N ASP A 89 -0.03 -3.50 15.16
CA ASP A 89 0.87 -4.24 16.06
C ASP A 89 1.07 -5.69 15.61
N GLU A 90 0.48 -6.10 14.47
CA GLU A 90 0.70 -7.41 13.89
C GLU A 90 1.92 -7.38 12.96
N ILE A 91 2.78 -8.38 13.06
CA ILE A 91 3.95 -8.52 12.18
C ILE A 91 3.95 -9.83 11.39
N ASP A 92 3.15 -10.79 11.78
CA ASP A 92 3.08 -12.08 11.09
C ASP A 92 2.26 -11.93 9.81
N VAL A 93 2.86 -12.34 8.70
CA VAL A 93 2.25 -12.23 7.36
C VAL A 93 2.05 -13.62 6.80
N GLU A 94 0.81 -13.90 6.39
CA GLU A 94 0.46 -15.09 5.65
C GLU A 94 0.09 -14.67 4.24
N LEU A 95 1.04 -14.82 3.31
CA LEU A 95 0.88 -14.34 1.93
C LEU A 95 -0.21 -15.09 1.17
N SER A 96 -0.99 -14.34 0.39
CA SER A 96 -1.87 -14.91 -0.61
C SER A 96 -1.05 -15.47 -1.78
N GLU A 97 -1.70 -16.25 -2.65
CA GLU A 97 -1.07 -16.81 -3.86
C GLU A 97 -0.62 -15.74 -4.86
N GLU A 98 -1.15 -14.52 -4.73
CA GLU A 98 -0.83 -13.41 -5.62
C GLU A 98 0.54 -12.78 -5.36
N HIS A 99 1.20 -13.14 -4.25
CA HIS A 99 2.48 -12.52 -3.86
C HIS A 99 3.52 -13.60 -3.62
N THR A 100 4.76 -13.26 -3.94
CA THR A 100 5.90 -14.20 -3.85
C THR A 100 6.74 -14.03 -2.59
N SER A 101 6.74 -12.84 -2.00
CA SER A 101 7.53 -12.55 -0.81
C SER A 101 7.01 -11.31 -0.08
N TYR A 102 7.47 -11.11 1.14
CA TYR A 102 7.20 -9.90 1.90
C TYR A 102 8.41 -9.54 2.72
N ILE A 103 8.50 -8.27 3.13
CA ILE A 103 9.57 -7.79 4.00
C ILE A 103 9.11 -6.57 4.79
N TRP A 104 9.55 -6.48 6.03
CA TRP A 104 9.40 -5.29 6.87
C TRP A 104 10.72 -4.53 6.86
N LEU A 105 10.71 -3.27 6.44
CA LEU A 105 11.91 -2.45 6.32
C LEU A 105 11.71 -1.09 6.97
N ASN A 106 12.81 -0.48 7.47
CA ASN A 106 12.73 0.92 7.84
C ASN A 106 12.47 1.76 6.56
N TYR A 107 12.09 3.03 6.72
CA TYR A 107 11.63 3.82 5.58
C TYR A 107 12.72 4.07 4.53
N GLU A 108 13.98 4.18 4.93
CA GLU A 108 15.08 4.40 3.99
C GLU A 108 15.30 3.16 3.12
N GLU A 109 15.30 1.99 3.73
CA GLU A 109 15.41 0.72 3.02
C GLU A 109 14.18 0.45 2.15
N ALA A 110 12.99 0.76 2.66
CA ALA A 110 11.75 0.61 1.91
C ALA A 110 11.76 1.48 0.65
N GLU A 111 12.15 2.74 0.77
CA GLU A 111 12.27 3.65 -0.36
C GLU A 111 13.23 3.10 -1.42
N SER A 112 14.36 2.56 -0.99
CA SER A 112 15.34 1.98 -1.90
C SER A 112 14.83 0.73 -2.61
N MET A 113 14.01 -0.08 -1.93
CA MET A 113 13.52 -1.35 -2.47
C MET A 113 12.31 -1.17 -3.40
N ILE A 114 11.47 -0.18 -3.17
CA ILE A 114 10.29 0.07 -4.00
C ILE A 114 10.71 0.22 -5.46
N THR A 115 10.01 -0.47 -6.35
CA THR A 115 10.40 -0.54 -7.76
C THR A 115 10.04 0.73 -8.54
N PHE A 116 8.86 1.32 -8.32
CA PHE A 116 8.37 2.41 -9.15
C PHE A 116 8.62 3.78 -8.53
N ASP A 117 9.10 4.72 -9.35
CA ASP A 117 9.44 6.08 -8.91
C ASP A 117 8.27 6.82 -8.29
N GLN A 118 7.08 6.64 -8.83
CA GLN A 118 5.88 7.28 -8.31
C GLN A 118 5.58 6.84 -6.88
N GLU A 119 5.89 5.58 -6.55
CA GLU A 119 5.72 5.05 -5.19
C GLU A 119 6.86 5.44 -4.27
N LYS A 120 8.04 5.71 -4.81
CA LYS A 120 9.12 6.31 -4.02
C LYS A 120 8.75 7.72 -3.56
N GLU A 121 8.12 8.51 -4.43
CA GLU A 121 7.60 9.83 -4.06
C GLU A 121 6.49 9.73 -3.02
N LEU A 122 5.63 8.74 -3.16
CA LEU A 122 4.57 8.45 -2.19
C LEU A 122 5.13 8.20 -0.79
N ILE A 123 6.12 7.33 -0.66
CA ILE A 123 6.69 7.02 0.65
C ILE A 123 7.39 8.23 1.27
N ARG A 124 8.03 9.08 0.47
CA ARG A 124 8.63 10.33 0.97
C ARG A 124 7.57 11.23 1.58
N SER A 125 6.44 11.41 0.88
CA SER A 125 5.31 12.18 1.38
C SER A 125 4.73 11.58 2.67
N ALA A 126 4.57 10.26 2.68
CA ALA A 126 4.05 9.55 3.85
C ALA A 126 4.95 9.74 5.08
N ILE A 127 6.27 9.63 4.90
CA ILE A 127 7.22 9.78 6.00
C ILE A 127 7.19 11.19 6.58
N ILE A 128 7.09 12.21 5.73
CA ILE A 128 6.99 13.60 6.19
C ILE A 128 5.75 13.77 7.09
N HIS A 129 4.62 13.23 6.66
CA HIS A 129 3.39 13.29 7.44
C HIS A 129 3.51 12.50 8.75
N MET A 130 4.05 11.29 8.69
CA MET A 130 4.20 10.42 9.87
C MET A 130 5.12 11.04 10.92
N LYS A 131 6.18 11.71 10.51
CA LYS A 131 7.08 12.41 11.45
C LYS A 131 6.37 13.59 12.12
N LYS A 132 5.62 14.36 11.34
CA LYS A 132 4.85 15.50 11.88
C LYS A 132 3.76 15.05 12.85
N SER A 133 3.16 13.89 12.61
CA SER A 133 2.06 13.35 13.42
C SER A 133 2.56 12.53 14.62
N GLY A 134 3.88 12.28 14.73
CA GLY A 134 4.42 11.45 15.78
C GLY A 134 4.21 9.95 15.61
N ILE A 135 3.81 9.50 14.43
CA ILE A 135 3.62 8.07 14.12
C ILE A 135 4.97 7.36 14.07
N VAL A 136 5.98 8.04 13.53
CA VAL A 136 7.37 7.55 13.49
C VAL A 136 8.32 8.59 14.05
N THR A 137 9.47 8.14 14.47
CA THR A 137 10.57 8.96 14.93
C THR A 137 11.62 9.10 13.80
#